data_724675319bd0bbe383a3e480a2229588
#
_entry.id   724675319bd0bbe383a3e480a2229588
#
_cell.length_a   1.000
_cell.length_b   1.000
_cell.length_c   1.000
_cell.angle_alpha   90.00
_cell.angle_beta   90.00
_cell.angle_gamma   90.00
#
_symmetry.space_group_name_H-M   'P 1'
#
loop_
_entity.id
_entity.type
_entity.pdbx_description
1 polymer ?
#
loop_
_entity_poly.entity_id
_entity_poly.type
_entity_poly.pdbx_seq_one_letter_code
_entity_poly.pdbx_strand_id
1 'polypeptide(L)'
;MFSTVSGAIVNRILDPIFIFVFRWGMMGAAIATVLGQVLTAALSVWYLCRMKTVRLCKKSFCIKFSIIKKFLALGITSFLSQISLVAAMAAIQNMCTKYGAQDEIFSQKQYAQIPLAVLGIVMKFFQIVISIAVGCAAGCIPIAGYNIGAGRKDRAKKLFTYLLLTEASVGAIALIIVEVFPHALIGIFGAANESSYYTNFAVKSFRV
;
A
#
# COMPACT_ATOMS: atom_id res chain seq x y z
N MET A 1 -4.11 -8.23 -13.52
CA MET A 1 -4.28 -6.75 -13.48
C MET A 1 -5.70 -6.29 -13.81
N PHE A 2 -6.31 -6.69 -14.93
CA PHE A 2 -7.67 -6.25 -15.28
C PHE A 2 -8.72 -6.57 -14.17
N SER A 3 -8.72 -7.77 -13.63
CA SER A 3 -9.65 -8.17 -12.55
C SER A 3 -9.49 -7.36 -11.27
N THR A 4 -8.25 -7.04 -10.88
CA THR A 4 -7.96 -6.21 -9.69
C THR A 4 -8.42 -4.76 -9.88
N VAL A 5 -8.20 -4.21 -11.07
CA VAL A 5 -8.66 -2.84 -11.40
C VAL A 5 -10.18 -2.78 -11.43
N SER A 6 -10.84 -3.76 -12.04
CA SER A 6 -12.32 -3.84 -12.07
C SER A 6 -12.90 -3.94 -10.67
N GLY A 7 -12.34 -4.77 -9.78
CA GLY A 7 -12.79 -4.87 -8.39
C GLY A 7 -12.57 -3.59 -7.60
N ALA A 8 -11.44 -2.89 -7.83
CA ALA A 8 -11.17 -1.60 -7.18
C ALA A 8 -12.14 -0.50 -7.64
N ILE A 9 -12.48 -0.44 -8.94
CA ILE A 9 -13.46 0.51 -9.48
C ILE A 9 -14.84 0.25 -8.86
N VAL A 10 -15.28 -1.00 -8.84
CA VAL A 10 -16.58 -1.37 -8.26
C VAL A 10 -16.63 -1.05 -6.77
N ASN A 11 -15.58 -1.34 -6.02
CA ASN A 11 -15.48 -0.94 -4.61
C ASN A 11 -15.64 0.57 -4.44
N ARG A 12 -14.91 1.38 -5.23
CA ARG A 12 -14.98 2.85 -5.19
C ARG A 12 -16.36 3.42 -5.51
N ILE A 13 -17.15 2.74 -6.36
CA ILE A 13 -18.52 3.14 -6.70
C ILE A 13 -19.49 2.70 -5.59
N LEU A 14 -19.30 1.49 -5.05
CA LEU A 14 -20.19 0.96 -4.03
C LEU A 14 -20.01 1.61 -2.66
N ASP A 15 -18.78 2.05 -2.31
CA ASP A 15 -18.49 2.72 -1.04
C ASP A 15 -19.45 3.91 -0.79
N PRO A 16 -19.52 4.94 -1.65
CA PRO A 16 -20.42 6.08 -1.43
C PRO A 16 -21.90 5.67 -1.45
N ILE A 17 -22.28 4.68 -2.25
CA ILE A 17 -23.67 4.22 -2.31
C ILE A 17 -24.08 3.59 -0.97
N PHE A 18 -23.29 2.70 -0.42
CA PHE A 18 -23.63 2.04 0.84
C PHE A 18 -23.48 2.95 2.06
N ILE A 19 -22.53 3.89 2.03
CA ILE A 19 -22.34 4.82 3.14
C ILE A 19 -23.42 5.91 3.13
N PHE A 20 -23.68 6.57 1.99
CA PHE A 20 -24.53 7.75 1.93
C PHE A 20 -25.99 7.43 1.57
N VAL A 21 -26.24 6.54 0.59
CA VAL A 21 -27.60 6.22 0.15
C VAL A 21 -28.27 5.25 1.11
N PHE A 22 -27.61 4.13 1.44
CA PHE A 22 -28.15 3.15 2.38
C PHE A 22 -27.90 3.52 3.84
N ARG A 23 -27.04 4.52 4.12
CA ARG A 23 -26.69 4.98 5.48
C ARG A 23 -26.18 3.88 6.42
N TRP A 24 -25.51 2.87 5.87
CA TRP A 24 -24.96 1.77 6.67
C TRP A 24 -23.61 2.12 7.32
N GLY A 25 -23.09 3.33 7.09
CA GLY A 25 -21.86 3.80 7.71
C GLY A 25 -20.67 2.85 7.45
N MET A 26 -19.92 2.52 8.50
CA MET A 26 -18.73 1.63 8.41
C MET A 26 -19.08 0.22 7.94
N MET A 27 -20.26 -0.29 8.28
CA MET A 27 -20.72 -1.60 7.82
C MET A 27 -20.88 -1.62 6.28
N GLY A 28 -21.41 -0.53 5.71
CA GLY A 28 -21.55 -0.37 4.26
C GLY A 28 -20.21 -0.41 3.53
N ALA A 29 -19.20 0.30 4.05
CA ALA A 29 -17.83 0.27 3.50
C ALA A 29 -17.22 -1.13 3.55
N ALA A 30 -17.41 -1.87 4.66
CA ALA A 30 -16.92 -3.24 4.78
C ALA A 30 -17.58 -4.17 3.73
N ILE A 31 -18.89 -4.08 3.54
CA ILE A 31 -19.62 -4.87 2.55
C ILE A 31 -19.17 -4.52 1.13
N ALA A 32 -19.00 -3.24 0.79
CA ALA A 32 -18.49 -2.82 -0.51
C ALA A 32 -17.10 -3.40 -0.80
N THR A 33 -16.23 -3.40 0.20
CA THR A 33 -14.88 -3.99 0.09
C THR A 33 -14.95 -5.49 -0.18
N VAL A 34 -15.78 -6.24 0.55
CA VAL A 34 -15.95 -7.68 0.35
C VAL A 34 -16.51 -7.97 -1.04
N LEU A 35 -17.51 -7.21 -1.51
CA LEU A 35 -18.07 -7.37 -2.85
C LEU A 35 -17.03 -7.10 -3.95
N GLY A 36 -16.20 -6.06 -3.80
CA GLY A 36 -15.10 -5.79 -4.70
C GLY A 36 -14.07 -6.93 -4.77
N GLN A 37 -13.75 -7.54 -3.62
CA GLN A 37 -12.86 -8.70 -3.54
C GLN A 37 -13.48 -9.95 -4.17
N VAL A 38 -14.75 -10.24 -3.90
CA VAL A 38 -15.47 -11.37 -4.50
C VAL A 38 -15.53 -11.22 -6.03
N LEU A 39 -15.82 -10.03 -6.53
CA LEU A 39 -15.82 -9.76 -7.97
C LEU A 39 -14.43 -9.98 -8.59
N THR A 40 -13.38 -9.48 -7.93
CA THR A 40 -11.99 -9.70 -8.36
C THR A 40 -11.66 -11.20 -8.42
N ALA A 41 -12.05 -11.96 -7.41
CA ALA A 41 -11.84 -13.40 -7.36
C ALA A 41 -12.61 -14.12 -8.48
N ALA A 42 -13.89 -13.80 -8.65
CA ALA A 42 -14.74 -14.38 -9.69
C ALA A 42 -14.19 -14.13 -11.10
N LEU A 43 -13.79 -12.88 -11.40
CA LEU A 43 -13.16 -12.53 -12.69
C LEU A 43 -11.83 -13.25 -12.89
N SER A 44 -11.02 -13.40 -11.84
CA SER A 44 -9.74 -14.09 -11.90
C SER A 44 -9.92 -15.59 -12.16
N VAL A 45 -10.87 -16.24 -11.49
CA VAL A 45 -11.21 -17.65 -11.71
C VAL A 45 -11.78 -17.85 -13.12
N TRP A 46 -12.69 -17.00 -13.56
CA TRP A 46 -13.26 -17.05 -14.90
C TRP A 46 -12.18 -16.93 -15.97
N TYR A 47 -11.24 -15.99 -15.79
CA TYR A 47 -10.10 -15.83 -16.71
C TYR A 47 -9.20 -17.06 -16.72
N LEU A 48 -8.87 -17.63 -15.55
CA LEU A 48 -8.05 -18.85 -15.43
C LEU A 48 -8.72 -20.04 -16.14
N CYS A 49 -10.03 -20.21 -16.00
CA CYS A 49 -10.77 -21.28 -16.66
C CYS A 49 -10.79 -21.11 -18.20
N ARG A 50 -10.71 -19.87 -18.69
CA ARG A 50 -10.75 -19.55 -20.12
C ARG A 50 -9.37 -19.49 -20.79
N MET A 51 -8.28 -19.54 -20.01
CA MET A 51 -6.91 -19.54 -20.55
C MET A 51 -6.63 -20.78 -21.37
N LYS A 52 -6.23 -20.58 -22.64
CA LYS A 52 -5.81 -21.66 -23.53
C LYS A 52 -4.42 -22.21 -23.21
N THR A 53 -3.60 -21.41 -22.56
CA THR A 53 -2.18 -21.70 -22.27
C THR A 53 -1.99 -22.71 -21.14
N VAL A 54 -2.89 -22.69 -20.13
CA VAL A 54 -2.83 -23.61 -18.98
C VAL A 54 -4.17 -24.35 -18.88
N ARG A 55 -4.14 -25.65 -19.16
CA ARG A 55 -5.33 -26.52 -18.95
C ARG A 55 -5.32 -27.03 -17.52
N LEU A 56 -6.33 -26.65 -16.75
CA LEU A 56 -6.56 -27.18 -15.41
C LEU A 56 -7.03 -28.64 -15.53
N CYS A 57 -6.12 -29.57 -15.32
CA CYS A 57 -6.43 -31.01 -15.22
C CYS A 57 -6.57 -31.41 -13.75
N LYS A 58 -7.30 -32.49 -13.45
CA LYS A 58 -7.38 -33.04 -12.08
C LYS A 58 -6.00 -33.29 -11.45
N LYS A 59 -4.98 -33.64 -12.26
CA LYS A 59 -3.57 -33.76 -11.82
C LYS A 59 -2.94 -32.44 -11.35
N SER A 60 -3.46 -31.28 -11.76
CA SER A 60 -2.97 -29.97 -11.33
C SER A 60 -3.29 -29.66 -9.87
N PHE A 61 -4.27 -30.35 -9.29
CA PHE A 61 -4.62 -30.26 -7.87
C PHE A 61 -3.81 -31.23 -6.98
N CYS A 62 -2.96 -32.08 -7.58
CA CYS A 62 -2.05 -32.91 -6.79
C CYS A 62 -0.94 -32.07 -6.19
N ILE A 63 -0.97 -31.91 -4.88
CA ILE A 63 0.00 -31.16 -4.10
C ILE A 63 1.34 -31.91 -4.09
N LYS A 64 2.36 -31.35 -4.74
CA LYS A 64 3.73 -31.87 -4.68
C LYS A 64 4.54 -31.12 -3.63
N PHE A 65 4.94 -31.78 -2.55
CA PHE A 65 5.67 -31.20 -1.43
C PHE A 65 6.96 -30.47 -1.85
N SER A 66 7.66 -30.98 -2.87
CA SER A 66 8.85 -30.34 -3.45
C SER A 66 8.57 -28.95 -4.02
N ILE A 67 7.39 -28.74 -4.63
CA ILE A 67 6.99 -27.46 -5.19
C ILE A 67 6.61 -26.50 -4.06
N ILE A 68 5.87 -26.99 -3.06
CA ILE A 68 5.48 -26.19 -1.88
C ILE A 68 6.72 -25.66 -1.17
N LYS A 69 7.76 -26.50 -0.94
CA LYS A 69 9.00 -26.07 -0.28
C LYS A 69 9.68 -24.90 -1.00
N LYS A 70 9.67 -24.88 -2.35
CA LYS A 70 10.22 -23.78 -3.14
C LYS A 70 9.39 -22.50 -2.99
N PHE A 71 8.06 -22.61 -3.04
CA PHE A 71 7.17 -21.47 -2.82
C PHE A 71 7.28 -20.91 -1.40
N LEU A 72 7.35 -21.80 -0.41
CA LEU A 72 7.46 -21.40 0.99
C LEU A 72 8.76 -20.62 1.24
N ALA A 73 9.87 -21.07 0.67
CA ALA A 73 11.16 -20.37 0.79
C ALA A 73 11.11 -18.92 0.22
N LEU A 74 10.43 -18.72 -0.91
CA LEU A 74 10.21 -17.39 -1.46
C LEU A 74 9.19 -16.57 -0.64
N GLY A 75 8.15 -17.22 -0.16
CA GLY A 75 7.09 -16.59 0.63
C GLY A 75 7.55 -16.13 2.01
N ILE A 76 8.47 -16.85 2.66
CA ILE A 76 9.02 -16.49 3.98
C ILE A 76 9.68 -15.12 3.94
N THR A 77 10.42 -14.79 2.89
CA THR A 77 11.07 -13.47 2.76
C THR A 77 10.03 -12.34 2.73
N SER A 78 8.98 -12.48 1.94
CA SER A 78 7.89 -11.50 1.86
C SER A 78 7.10 -11.42 3.17
N PHE A 79 6.86 -12.56 3.81
CA PHE A 79 6.18 -12.66 5.10
C PHE A 79 6.95 -11.93 6.21
N LEU A 80 8.27 -12.16 6.32
CA LEU A 80 9.13 -11.49 7.29
C LEU A 80 9.16 -9.96 7.05
N SER A 81 9.23 -9.52 5.79
CA SER A 81 9.19 -8.10 5.45
C SER A 81 7.87 -7.46 5.88
N GLN A 82 6.73 -8.13 5.68
CA GLN A 82 5.42 -7.62 6.08
C GLN A 82 5.25 -7.60 7.60
N ILE A 83 5.68 -8.63 8.32
CA ILE A 83 5.65 -8.62 9.79
C ILE A 83 6.52 -7.49 10.34
N SER A 84 7.72 -7.31 9.80
CA SER A 84 8.63 -6.22 10.21
C SER A 84 7.97 -4.85 10.04
N LEU A 85 7.31 -4.63 8.89
CA LEU A 85 6.59 -3.38 8.62
C LEU A 85 5.44 -3.16 9.61
N VAL A 86 4.61 -4.18 9.85
CA VAL A 86 3.48 -4.10 10.79
C VAL A 86 3.97 -3.88 12.23
N ALA A 87 5.04 -4.57 12.65
CA ALA A 87 5.63 -4.40 13.96
C ALA A 87 6.20 -2.98 14.15
N ALA A 88 6.90 -2.45 13.14
CA ALA A 88 7.40 -1.07 13.16
C ALA A 88 6.26 -0.06 13.26
N MET A 89 5.19 -0.23 12.48
CA MET A 89 4.01 0.63 12.55
C MET A 89 3.33 0.60 13.92
N ALA A 90 3.15 -0.60 14.49
CA ALA A 90 2.58 -0.76 15.82
C ALA A 90 3.46 -0.11 16.91
N ALA A 91 4.78 -0.25 16.80
CA ALA A 91 5.72 0.39 17.71
C ALA A 91 5.64 1.92 17.64
N ILE A 92 5.64 2.49 16.43
CA ILE A 92 5.52 3.95 16.22
C ILE A 92 4.20 4.46 16.79
N GLN A 93 3.08 3.77 16.52
CA GLN A 93 1.77 4.16 17.01
C GLN A 93 1.69 4.11 18.55
N ASN A 94 2.22 3.06 19.17
CA ASN A 94 2.29 2.95 20.63
C ASN A 94 3.18 4.04 21.25
N MET A 95 4.34 4.31 20.66
CA MET A 95 5.23 5.38 21.10
C MET A 95 4.56 6.75 20.97
N CYS A 96 3.92 7.03 19.83
CA CYS A 96 3.21 8.28 19.59
C CYS A 96 2.09 8.50 20.64
N THR A 97 1.34 7.45 20.96
CA THR A 97 0.29 7.52 22.00
C THR A 97 0.88 7.72 23.39
N LYS A 98 1.94 6.96 23.74
CA LYS A 98 2.55 7.02 25.08
C LYS A 98 3.25 8.35 25.35
N TYR A 99 4.08 8.82 24.43
CA TYR A 99 4.81 10.07 24.58
C TYR A 99 3.93 11.30 24.32
N GLY A 100 2.95 11.20 23.43
CA GLY A 100 1.94 12.23 23.25
C GLY A 100 1.12 12.50 24.52
N ALA A 101 0.83 11.46 25.31
CA ALA A 101 0.15 11.62 26.60
C ALA A 101 1.03 12.25 27.71
N GLN A 102 2.35 12.26 27.52
CA GLN A 102 3.30 12.85 28.49
C GLN A 102 3.68 14.30 28.16
N ASP A 103 3.34 14.79 26.99
CA ASP A 103 3.60 16.15 26.56
C ASP A 103 2.59 17.11 27.20
N GLU A 104 3.06 18.28 27.71
CA GLU A 104 2.22 19.27 28.39
C GLU A 104 1.07 19.79 27.51
N ILE A 105 1.26 19.88 26.21
CA ILE A 105 0.26 20.39 25.26
C ILE A 105 -0.69 19.27 24.86
N PHE A 106 -0.17 18.09 24.51
CA PHE A 106 -0.96 16.97 23.98
C PHE A 106 -1.60 16.10 25.08
N SER A 107 -1.26 16.27 26.36
CA SER A 107 -1.96 15.64 27.49
C SER A 107 -3.38 16.18 27.71
N GLN A 108 -3.69 17.36 27.17
CA GLN A 108 -5.03 17.95 27.27
C GLN A 108 -6.00 17.18 26.37
N LYS A 109 -7.20 16.86 26.87
CA LYS A 109 -8.23 16.10 26.15
C LYS A 109 -8.56 16.64 24.75
N GLN A 110 -8.43 17.97 24.56
CA GLN A 110 -8.70 18.64 23.29
C GLN A 110 -7.62 18.37 22.22
N TYR A 111 -6.37 18.17 22.63
CA TYR A 111 -5.23 18.01 21.71
C TYR A 111 -4.63 16.59 21.68
N ALA A 112 -5.14 15.69 22.51
CA ALA A 112 -4.64 14.33 22.66
C ALA A 112 -4.67 13.49 21.35
N GLN A 113 -5.53 13.84 20.40
CA GLN A 113 -5.65 13.13 19.13
C GLN A 113 -4.72 13.68 18.03
N ILE A 114 -4.11 14.85 18.23
CA ILE A 114 -3.26 15.52 17.22
C ILE A 114 -2.09 14.63 16.78
N PRO A 115 -1.29 14.04 17.70
CA PRO A 115 -0.14 13.23 17.28
C PRO A 115 -0.54 12.02 16.40
N LEU A 116 -1.64 11.35 16.74
CA LEU A 116 -2.16 10.22 15.96
C LEU A 116 -2.73 10.65 14.62
N ALA A 117 -3.43 11.78 14.56
CA ALA A 117 -3.97 12.33 13.32
C ALA A 117 -2.85 12.72 12.35
N VAL A 118 -1.83 13.42 12.84
CA VAL A 118 -0.65 13.81 12.07
C VAL A 118 0.10 12.58 11.57
N LEU A 119 0.34 11.59 12.44
CA LEU A 119 0.96 10.32 12.07
C LEU A 119 0.17 9.65 10.93
N GLY A 120 -1.17 9.65 11.02
CA GLY A 120 -2.04 9.11 9.98
C GLY A 120 -1.87 9.79 8.63
N ILE A 121 -1.69 11.11 8.60
CA ILE A 121 -1.45 11.87 7.35
C ILE A 121 -0.08 11.55 6.77
N VAL A 122 0.95 11.59 7.59
CA VAL A 122 2.32 11.24 7.17
C VAL A 122 2.35 9.83 6.58
N MET A 123 1.73 8.86 7.26
CA MET A 123 1.66 7.48 6.78
C MET A 123 0.89 7.33 5.47
N LYS A 124 -0.18 8.10 5.24
CA LYS A 124 -0.89 8.11 3.96
C LYS A 124 -0.02 8.63 2.82
N PHE A 125 0.76 9.67 3.05
CA PHE A 125 1.70 10.17 2.06
C PHE A 125 2.75 9.10 1.71
N PHE A 126 3.39 8.50 2.71
CA PHE A 126 4.33 7.39 2.51
C PHE A 126 3.69 6.22 1.76
N GLN A 127 2.45 5.88 2.08
CA GLN A 127 1.73 4.81 1.39
C GLN A 127 1.56 5.08 -0.10
N ILE A 128 1.32 6.35 -0.49
CA ILE A 128 1.23 6.75 -1.90
C ILE A 128 2.60 6.55 -2.59
N VAL A 129 3.67 7.02 -1.99
CA VAL A 129 5.03 6.90 -2.54
C VAL A 129 5.43 5.43 -2.69
N ILE A 130 5.22 4.62 -1.65
CA ILE A 130 5.48 3.17 -1.67
C ILE A 130 4.64 2.48 -2.75
N SER A 131 3.38 2.88 -2.94
CA SER A 131 2.50 2.28 -3.94
C SER A 131 3.01 2.55 -5.37
N ILE A 132 3.58 3.73 -5.63
CA ILE A 132 4.22 4.05 -6.92
C ILE A 132 5.44 3.15 -7.14
N ALA A 133 6.33 3.05 -6.14
CA ALA A 133 7.52 2.21 -6.21
C ALA A 133 7.16 0.73 -6.44
N VAL A 134 6.26 0.17 -5.64
CA VAL A 134 5.78 -1.21 -5.81
C VAL A 134 5.13 -1.41 -7.18
N GLY A 135 4.41 -0.42 -7.71
CA GLY A 135 3.83 -0.46 -9.05
C GLY A 135 4.88 -0.55 -10.15
N CYS A 136 5.94 0.25 -10.07
CA CYS A 136 7.08 0.20 -10.99
C CYS A 136 7.80 -1.14 -10.91
N ALA A 137 8.11 -1.63 -9.71
CA ALA A 137 8.74 -2.92 -9.50
C ALA A 137 7.89 -4.07 -10.06
N ALA A 138 6.59 -4.09 -9.76
CA ALA A 138 5.66 -5.11 -10.25
C ALA A 138 5.56 -5.13 -11.79
N GLY A 139 5.62 -3.95 -12.43
CA GLY A 139 5.67 -3.84 -13.89
C GLY A 139 6.94 -4.42 -14.51
N CYS A 140 8.06 -4.36 -13.80
CA CYS A 140 9.35 -4.90 -14.27
C CYS A 140 9.46 -6.43 -14.12
N ILE A 141 8.70 -7.07 -13.20
CA ILE A 141 8.77 -8.51 -12.95
C ILE A 141 8.59 -9.37 -14.22
N PRO A 142 7.53 -9.20 -15.05
CA PRO A 142 7.34 -10.02 -16.23
C PRO A 142 8.44 -9.82 -17.29
N ILE A 143 8.94 -8.59 -17.42
CA ILE A 143 10.01 -8.24 -18.36
C ILE A 143 11.34 -8.89 -17.94
N ALA A 144 11.64 -8.82 -16.62
CA ALA A 144 12.81 -9.47 -16.05
C ALA A 144 12.75 -10.99 -16.22
N GLY A 145 11.62 -11.60 -15.88
CA GLY A 145 11.38 -13.05 -16.05
C GLY A 145 11.57 -13.52 -17.47
N TYR A 146 11.04 -12.79 -18.45
CA TYR A 146 11.21 -13.09 -19.86
C TYR A 146 12.68 -13.03 -20.31
N ASN A 147 13.41 -11.95 -19.96
CA ASN A 147 14.79 -11.78 -20.35
C ASN A 147 15.72 -12.80 -19.67
N ILE A 148 15.49 -13.13 -18.41
CA ILE A 148 16.24 -14.16 -17.69
C ILE A 148 15.98 -15.56 -18.31
N GLY A 149 14.71 -15.87 -18.58
CA GLY A 149 14.32 -17.13 -19.23
C GLY A 149 14.88 -17.30 -20.64
N ALA A 150 15.04 -16.19 -21.37
CA ALA A 150 15.67 -16.15 -22.69
C ALA A 150 17.22 -16.11 -22.66
N GLY A 151 17.85 -16.20 -21.48
CA GLY A 151 19.31 -16.15 -21.29
C GLY A 151 19.95 -14.76 -21.50
N ARG A 152 19.14 -13.71 -21.69
CA ARG A 152 19.60 -12.34 -21.99
C ARG A 152 19.97 -11.57 -20.72
N LYS A 153 21.02 -12.01 -20.04
CA LYS A 153 21.44 -11.46 -18.73
C LYS A 153 21.76 -9.95 -18.78
N ASP A 154 22.33 -9.47 -19.87
CA ASP A 154 22.70 -8.04 -20.01
C ASP A 154 21.46 -7.14 -20.08
N ARG A 155 20.39 -7.58 -20.73
CA ARG A 155 19.11 -6.85 -20.74
C ARG A 155 18.45 -6.85 -19.36
N ALA A 156 18.52 -7.96 -18.63
CA ALA A 156 18.01 -8.05 -17.27
C ALA A 156 18.78 -7.10 -16.32
N LYS A 157 20.11 -7.01 -16.45
CA LYS A 157 20.93 -6.05 -15.69
C LYS A 157 20.56 -4.61 -16.00
N LYS A 158 20.43 -4.24 -17.27
CA LYS A 158 20.02 -2.89 -17.67
C LYS A 158 18.64 -2.53 -17.13
N LEU A 159 17.68 -3.46 -17.21
CA LEU A 159 16.33 -3.27 -16.63
C LEU A 159 16.41 -2.99 -15.14
N PHE A 160 17.21 -3.76 -14.41
CA PHE A 160 17.39 -3.56 -12.97
C PHE A 160 18.02 -2.20 -12.65
N THR A 161 19.02 -1.77 -13.42
CA THR A 161 19.64 -0.44 -13.27
C THR A 161 18.62 0.68 -13.52
N TYR A 162 17.82 0.57 -14.59
CA TYR A 162 16.77 1.56 -14.85
C TYR A 162 15.71 1.58 -13.77
N LEU A 163 15.31 0.42 -13.23
CA LEU A 163 14.38 0.35 -12.11
C LEU A 163 14.94 1.08 -10.88
N LEU A 164 16.20 0.81 -10.51
CA LEU A 164 16.85 1.50 -9.39
C LEU A 164 16.90 3.03 -9.59
N LEU A 165 17.26 3.49 -10.79
CA LEU A 165 17.27 4.91 -11.10
C LEU A 165 15.87 5.53 -11.03
N THR A 166 14.86 4.84 -11.54
CA THR A 166 13.46 5.30 -11.47
C THR A 166 12.98 5.39 -10.02
N GLU A 167 13.26 4.38 -9.22
CA GLU A 167 12.86 4.38 -7.81
C GLU A 167 13.61 5.44 -6.99
N ALA A 168 14.90 5.61 -7.25
CA ALA A 168 15.69 6.67 -6.65
C ALA A 168 15.15 8.07 -7.04
N SER A 169 14.75 8.27 -8.30
CA SER A 169 14.13 9.52 -8.74
C SER A 169 12.78 9.79 -8.08
N VAL A 170 11.93 8.78 -7.95
CA VAL A 170 10.64 8.88 -7.24
C VAL A 170 10.87 9.23 -5.77
N GLY A 171 11.83 8.58 -5.10
CA GLY A 171 12.20 8.89 -3.72
C GLY A 171 12.72 10.32 -3.56
N ALA A 172 13.61 10.77 -4.47
CA ALA A 172 14.13 12.13 -4.45
C ALA A 172 13.03 13.18 -4.67
N ILE A 173 12.12 12.96 -5.60
CA ILE A 173 10.97 13.84 -5.84
C ILE A 173 10.07 13.88 -4.60
N ALA A 174 9.77 12.74 -3.99
CA ALA A 174 8.97 12.67 -2.78
C ALA A 174 9.63 13.44 -1.63
N LEU A 175 10.94 13.32 -1.45
CA LEU A 175 11.71 14.05 -0.45
C LEU A 175 11.66 15.56 -0.70
N ILE A 176 11.83 16.00 -1.93
CA ILE A 176 11.73 17.43 -2.29
C ILE A 176 10.33 17.96 -2.00
N ILE A 177 9.27 17.21 -2.33
CA ILE A 177 7.88 17.62 -2.06
C ILE A 177 7.65 17.78 -0.56
N VAL A 178 8.13 16.84 0.25
CA VAL A 178 7.98 16.88 1.71
C VAL A 178 8.74 18.04 2.33
N GLU A 179 9.97 18.33 1.87
CA GLU A 179 10.81 19.39 2.42
C GLU A 179 10.34 20.78 1.99
N VAL A 180 9.94 20.95 0.72
CA VAL A 180 9.61 22.27 0.16
C VAL A 180 8.15 22.65 0.41
N PHE A 181 7.23 21.68 0.38
CA PHE A 181 5.78 21.92 0.43
C PHE A 181 5.04 21.23 1.58
N PRO A 182 5.54 21.20 2.83
CA PRO A 182 4.87 20.50 3.91
C PRO A 182 3.49 21.09 4.23
N HIS A 183 3.33 22.42 4.15
CA HIS A 183 2.03 23.07 4.37
C HIS A 183 0.98 22.71 3.32
N ALA A 184 1.38 22.58 2.06
CA ALA A 184 0.47 22.16 0.99
C ALA A 184 0.00 20.71 1.18
N LEU A 185 0.90 19.82 1.62
CA LEU A 185 0.56 18.43 1.94
C LEU A 185 -0.47 18.34 3.07
N ILE A 186 -0.27 19.11 4.16
CA ILE A 186 -1.20 19.15 5.28
C ILE A 186 -2.57 19.69 4.81
N GLY A 187 -2.59 20.71 3.95
CA GLY A 187 -3.81 21.28 3.37
C GLY A 187 -4.60 20.29 2.51
N ILE A 188 -3.93 19.49 1.69
CA ILE A 188 -4.57 18.47 0.84
C ILE A 188 -5.28 17.39 1.68
N PHE A 189 -4.73 17.04 2.83
CA PHE A 189 -5.32 16.04 3.73
C PHE A 189 -6.39 16.59 4.69
N GLY A 190 -6.84 17.83 4.49
CA GLY A 190 -8.00 18.40 5.17
C GLY A 190 -7.72 19.05 6.53
N ALA A 191 -6.45 19.22 6.89
CA ALA A 191 -6.05 19.76 8.18
C ALA A 191 -5.72 21.27 8.15
N ALA A 192 -6.09 21.98 7.08
CA ALA A 192 -5.75 23.41 6.91
C ALA A 192 -6.43 24.35 7.91
N ASN A 193 -7.49 23.92 8.61
CA ASN A 193 -8.29 24.75 9.54
C ASN A 193 -8.07 24.37 11.02
N GLU A 194 -7.04 23.57 11.32
CA GLU A 194 -6.76 23.17 12.70
C GLU A 194 -5.79 24.16 13.40
N SER A 195 -5.60 23.97 14.70
CA SER A 195 -4.81 24.89 15.52
C SER A 195 -3.35 25.03 15.03
N SER A 196 -2.71 26.17 15.37
CA SER A 196 -1.30 26.41 15.04
C SER A 196 -0.36 25.33 15.60
N TYR A 197 -0.75 24.69 16.73
CA TYR A 197 -0.03 23.55 17.31
C TYR A 197 -0.04 22.33 16.39
N TYR A 198 -1.18 22.06 15.73
CA TYR A 198 -1.31 20.99 14.76
C TYR A 198 -0.38 21.18 13.57
N THR A 199 -0.40 22.38 12.97
CA THR A 199 0.42 22.69 11.80
C THR A 199 1.91 22.61 12.10
N ASN A 200 2.35 23.17 13.25
CA ASN A 200 3.75 23.15 13.66
C ASN A 200 4.24 21.71 13.92
N PHE A 201 3.42 20.91 14.60
CA PHE A 201 3.75 19.50 14.86
C PHE A 201 3.76 18.67 13.57
N ALA A 202 2.81 18.89 12.65
CA ALA A 202 2.75 18.22 11.37
C ALA A 202 3.95 18.55 10.50
N VAL A 203 4.34 19.83 10.38
CA VAL A 203 5.55 20.24 9.62
C VAL A 203 6.81 19.59 10.17
N LYS A 204 6.94 19.55 11.51
CA LYS A 204 8.06 18.88 12.17
C LYS A 204 8.08 17.38 11.90
N SER A 205 6.90 16.74 11.94
CA SER A 205 6.77 15.29 11.71
C SER A 205 7.04 14.87 10.26
N PHE A 206 6.85 15.77 9.29
CA PHE A 206 7.22 15.52 7.89
C PHE A 206 8.73 15.63 7.63
N ARG A 207 9.47 16.40 8.46
CA ARG A 207 10.90 16.63 8.31
C ARG A 207 11.80 15.66 9.08
N VAL A 208 11.22 14.82 9.93
CA VAL A 208 11.91 13.75 10.67
C VAL A 208 11.75 12.43 9.97
#